data_970791a4eca2b7a0845c364a98412b43
#
_entry.id   970791a4eca2b7a0845c364a98412b43
#
_cell.length_a   1.000
_cell.length_b   1.000
_cell.length_c   1.000
_cell.angle_alpha   90.00
_cell.angle_beta   90.00
_cell.angle_gamma   90.00
#
_symmetry.space_group_name_H-M   'P 1'
#
loop_
_entity.id
_entity.type
_entity.pdbx_description
1 polymer ?
#
loop_
_entity_poly.entity_id
_entity_poly.type
_entity_poly.pdbx_seq_one_letter_code
_entity_poly.pdbx_strand_id
1 'polypeptide(L)'
;MFEGFEPWSGPMRVRPTGSLVADRSGAVTSYACFSLQERGSLMVAPGTEVYEGMIVGENSRADDMDVNITRERKLSNVRQSTAEELERLVPPRVLSLEQALEFCAADECVEATPAAVRLRKAVLDGKERARQRARRSRGEAE
;
A
#
# COMPACT_ATOMS: atom_id res chain seq x y z
N MET A 1 28.54 -16.45 0.76
CA MET A 1 27.99 -16.34 1.11
C MET A 1 27.92 -16.37 1.18
N PHE A 2 27.95 -16.16 1.27
CA PHE A 2 27.58 -16.09 1.69
C PHE A 2 27.19 -16.73 1.56
N GLU A 3 26.92 -17.21 1.74
CA GLU A 3 26.34 -17.57 1.81
C GLU A 3 25.60 -17.30 1.75
N GLY A 4 25.78 -17.63 1.18
CA GLY A 4 24.75 -17.41 1.38
C GLY A 4 24.16 -16.68 1.85
N PHE A 5 23.76 -16.92 1.82
CA PHE A 5 22.79 -16.25 2.29
C PHE A 5 22.15 -16.89 3.41
N GLU A 6 22.32 -16.39 4.42
CA GLU A 6 21.58 -16.89 5.47
C GLU A 6 20.58 -15.89 5.89
N PRO A 7 19.48 -16.30 6.45
CA PRO A 7 18.53 -15.36 6.96
C PRO A 7 19.23 -14.49 7.96
N TRP A 8 19.02 -13.22 7.82
CA TRP A 8 19.64 -12.30 8.73
C TRP A 8 19.10 -12.55 10.12
N SER A 9 19.97 -12.83 11.03
CA SER A 9 19.57 -13.18 12.37
C SER A 9 19.62 -12.02 13.32
N GLY A 10 19.91 -10.82 12.86
CA GLY A 10 19.88 -9.65 13.72
C GLY A 10 18.47 -9.26 14.09
N PRO A 11 18.31 -8.20 14.87
CA PRO A 11 16.97 -7.75 15.25
C PRO A 11 16.19 -7.42 14.01
N MET A 12 14.98 -7.95 13.92
CA MET A 12 14.12 -7.61 12.82
C MET A 12 13.72 -6.16 12.94
N ARG A 13 13.87 -5.46 11.82
CA ARG A 13 13.44 -4.10 11.79
C ARG A 13 11.94 -4.07 11.71
N VAL A 14 11.29 -3.63 12.76
CA VAL A 14 9.83 -3.51 12.75
C VAL A 14 9.50 -2.11 12.29
N ARG A 15 8.81 -2.04 11.17
CA ARG A 15 8.39 -0.76 10.64
C ARG A 15 7.35 -0.16 11.60
N PRO A 16 7.54 1.10 12.03
CA PRO A 16 6.60 1.70 12.99
C PRO A 16 5.25 2.06 12.38
N THR A 17 5.15 2.11 11.05
CA THR A 17 3.91 2.48 10.39
C THR A 17 3.34 1.30 9.63
N GLY A 18 2.03 1.36 9.42
CA GLY A 18 1.35 0.34 8.63
C GLY A 18 1.34 0.69 7.15
N SER A 19 0.59 -0.08 6.39
CA SER A 19 0.47 0.12 4.96
C SER A 19 -0.95 0.50 4.59
N LEU A 20 -1.09 1.30 3.55
CA LEU A 20 -2.37 1.52 2.90
C LEU A 20 -2.49 0.45 1.81
N VAL A 21 -3.55 -0.33 1.88
CA VAL A 21 -3.72 -1.51 1.04
C VAL A 21 -4.98 -1.34 0.21
N ALA A 22 -4.87 -1.60 -1.09
CA ALA A 22 -6.03 -1.50 -1.98
C ALA A 22 -7.05 -2.57 -1.61
N ASP A 23 -8.32 -2.18 -1.52
CA ASP A 23 -9.37 -3.12 -1.15
C ASP A 23 -10.04 -3.75 -2.36
N ARG A 24 -9.66 -3.37 -3.56
CA ARG A 24 -10.25 -3.89 -4.79
C ARG A 24 -9.36 -3.60 -5.98
N SER A 25 -9.64 -4.26 -7.08
CA SER A 25 -8.94 -4.03 -8.34
C SER A 25 -9.55 -2.84 -9.07
N GLY A 26 -8.74 -2.16 -9.85
CA GLY A 26 -9.19 -1.05 -10.67
C GLY A 26 -8.09 -0.05 -10.91
N ALA A 27 -8.46 1.07 -11.49
CA ALA A 27 -7.51 2.15 -11.77
C ALA A 27 -7.59 3.21 -10.69
N VAL A 28 -6.44 3.67 -10.25
CA VAL A 28 -6.32 4.72 -9.23
C VAL A 28 -6.91 6.01 -9.77
N THR A 29 -7.72 6.69 -8.96
CA THR A 29 -8.31 7.96 -9.35
C THR A 29 -7.63 9.10 -8.60
N SER A 30 -7.61 10.28 -9.23
CA SER A 30 -7.06 11.46 -8.58
C SER A 30 -7.88 11.86 -7.36
N TYR A 31 -9.19 11.64 -7.42
CA TYR A 31 -10.06 11.95 -6.29
C TYR A 31 -9.68 11.13 -5.06
N ALA A 32 -9.48 9.83 -5.25
CA ALA A 32 -9.11 8.97 -4.13
C ALA A 32 -7.72 9.33 -3.61
N CYS A 33 -6.78 9.61 -4.51
CA CYS A 33 -5.44 10.02 -4.08
C CYS A 33 -5.48 11.30 -3.25
N PHE A 34 -6.25 12.26 -3.68
CA PHE A 34 -6.37 13.52 -2.96
C PHE A 34 -6.90 13.30 -1.54
N SER A 35 -7.91 12.44 -1.42
CA SER A 35 -8.47 12.14 -0.09
C SER A 35 -7.49 11.38 0.78
N LEU A 36 -6.77 10.43 0.18
CA LEU A 36 -5.94 9.52 0.96
C LEU A 36 -4.58 10.09 1.31
N GLN A 37 -4.12 11.12 0.60
CA GLN A 37 -2.81 11.68 0.91
C GLN A 37 -2.74 12.29 2.29
N GLU A 38 -3.87 12.58 2.90
CA GLU A 38 -3.90 13.08 4.26
C GLU A 38 -3.66 11.98 5.28
N ARG A 39 -3.81 10.72 4.87
CA ARG A 39 -3.64 9.60 5.77
C ARG A 39 -2.25 8.98 5.72
N GLY A 40 -1.47 9.34 4.72
CA GLY A 40 -0.14 8.79 4.59
C GLY A 40 0.49 9.17 3.26
N SER A 41 1.62 8.56 2.97
CA SER A 41 2.36 8.82 1.75
C SER A 41 1.96 7.81 0.68
N LEU A 42 1.46 8.28 -0.44
CA LEU A 42 1.03 7.39 -1.53
C LEU A 42 2.23 7.00 -2.39
N MET A 43 2.16 5.80 -2.94
CA MET A 43 3.21 5.23 -3.77
C MET A 43 2.76 5.01 -5.20
N VAL A 44 1.51 5.33 -5.52
CA VAL A 44 0.95 5.13 -6.86
C VAL A 44 0.35 6.44 -7.35
N ALA A 45 0.37 6.61 -8.66
CA ALA A 45 -0.17 7.79 -9.31
C ALA A 45 -1.56 7.50 -9.87
N PRO A 46 -2.38 8.54 -10.12
CA PRO A 46 -3.65 8.33 -10.80
C PRO A 46 -3.45 7.60 -12.12
N GLY A 47 -4.32 6.67 -12.42
CA GLY A 47 -4.23 5.87 -13.63
C GLY A 47 -3.52 4.55 -13.48
N THR A 48 -2.85 4.34 -12.36
CA THR A 48 -2.16 3.07 -12.11
C THR A 48 -3.17 1.97 -11.86
N GLU A 49 -2.93 0.79 -12.45
CA GLU A 49 -3.78 -0.36 -12.19
C GLU A 49 -3.35 -1.01 -10.90
N VAL A 50 -4.31 -1.27 -10.04
CA VAL A 50 -4.05 -1.91 -8.76
C VAL A 50 -4.96 -3.13 -8.60
N TYR A 51 -4.65 -3.97 -7.60
CA TYR A 51 -5.45 -5.15 -7.32
C TYR A 51 -5.60 -5.27 -5.81
N GLU A 52 -6.59 -6.03 -5.39
CA GLU A 52 -6.84 -6.23 -3.97
C GLU A 52 -5.60 -6.81 -3.30
N GLY A 53 -5.17 -6.18 -2.22
CA GLY A 53 -3.98 -6.60 -1.49
C GLY A 53 -2.71 -5.87 -1.89
N MET A 54 -2.74 -5.09 -2.98
CA MET A 54 -1.59 -4.30 -3.39
C MET A 54 -1.40 -3.12 -2.44
N ILE A 55 -0.15 -2.88 -2.04
CA ILE A 55 0.16 -1.76 -1.17
C ILE A 55 0.26 -0.50 -2.01
N VAL A 56 -0.52 0.51 -1.66
CA VAL A 56 -0.58 1.75 -2.43
C VAL A 56 0.02 2.93 -1.67
N GLY A 57 0.42 2.73 -0.42
CA GLY A 57 1.03 3.80 0.34
C GLY A 57 1.45 3.37 1.72
N GLU A 58 2.11 4.27 2.41
CA GLU A 58 2.50 4.09 3.80
C GLU A 58 1.51 4.83 4.68
N ASN A 59 0.89 4.12 5.62
CA ASN A 59 -0.06 4.72 6.54
C ASN A 59 0.71 5.56 7.57
N SER A 60 0.14 6.68 7.97
CA SER A 60 0.75 7.49 9.02
C SER A 60 0.59 6.84 10.40
N ARG A 61 -0.30 5.87 10.53
CA ARG A 61 -0.52 5.17 11.79
C ARG A 61 0.16 3.80 11.73
N ALA A 62 0.18 3.15 12.89
CA ALA A 62 0.89 1.87 13.02
C ALA A 62 0.16 0.70 12.36
N ASP A 63 -1.14 0.81 12.17
CA ASP A 63 -1.94 -0.29 11.64
C ASP A 63 -2.07 -0.20 10.13
N ASP A 64 -2.22 -1.36 9.49
CA ASP A 64 -2.58 -1.40 8.08
C ASP A 64 -4.02 -0.95 7.91
N MET A 65 -4.31 -0.37 6.76
CA MET A 65 -5.64 0.11 6.47
C MET A 65 -6.00 -0.22 5.03
N ASP A 66 -7.14 -0.87 4.86
CA ASP A 66 -7.66 -1.13 3.51
C ASP A 66 -8.37 0.11 3.02
N VAL A 67 -8.07 0.52 1.80
CA VAL A 67 -8.62 1.75 1.25
C VAL A 67 -9.12 1.51 -0.17
N ASN A 68 -10.10 2.31 -0.56
CA ASN A 68 -10.58 2.29 -1.94
C ASN A 68 -9.92 3.40 -2.72
N ILE A 69 -8.81 3.06 -3.38
CA ILE A 69 -8.06 4.05 -4.13
C ILE A 69 -8.58 4.22 -5.56
N THR A 70 -9.61 3.45 -5.90
CA THR A 70 -10.27 3.58 -7.20
C THR A 70 -11.58 4.36 -7.11
N ARG A 71 -11.87 4.93 -5.95
CA ARG A 71 -13.12 5.62 -5.72
C ARG A 71 -13.25 6.84 -6.62
N GLU A 72 -14.40 7.00 -7.24
CA GLU A 72 -14.65 8.11 -8.13
C GLU A 72 -15.55 9.13 -7.46
N ARG A 73 -15.36 10.38 -7.83
CA ARG A 73 -16.20 11.45 -7.34
C ARG A 73 -17.57 11.39 -8.01
N LYS A 74 -18.60 11.74 -7.25
CA LYS A 74 -19.92 11.86 -7.83
C LYS A 74 -19.93 13.00 -8.85
N LEU A 75 -20.77 12.84 -9.87
CA LEU A 75 -20.83 13.79 -10.95
C LEU A 75 -21.49 15.09 -10.50
N SER A 76 -20.72 16.10 -10.22
CA SER A 76 -21.18 17.47 -10.03
C SER A 76 -19.93 18.32 -9.98
N ASN A 77 -19.84 19.28 -10.88
CA ASN A 77 -18.68 20.18 -10.98
C ASN A 77 -17.38 19.42 -11.13
N VAL A 78 -17.41 18.33 -11.89
CA VAL A 78 -16.28 17.42 -11.95
C VAL A 78 -15.03 18.08 -12.51
N ARG A 79 -15.18 18.91 -13.55
CA ARG A 79 -14.00 19.48 -14.19
C ARG A 79 -13.20 20.39 -13.27
N GLN A 80 -13.90 21.30 -12.60
CA GLN A 80 -13.21 22.24 -11.73
C GLN A 80 -12.58 21.54 -10.54
N SER A 81 -13.32 20.61 -9.95
CA SER A 81 -12.81 19.87 -8.80
C SER A 81 -11.61 19.05 -9.17
N THR A 82 -11.62 18.42 -10.34
CA THR A 82 -10.51 17.59 -10.77
C THR A 82 -9.25 18.44 -10.97
N ALA A 83 -9.40 19.62 -11.57
CA ALA A 83 -8.25 20.50 -11.79
C ALA A 83 -7.64 20.93 -10.46
N GLU A 84 -8.47 21.29 -9.50
CA GLU A 84 -7.98 21.68 -8.19
C GLU A 84 -7.29 20.53 -7.48
N GLU A 85 -7.87 19.34 -7.58
CA GLU A 85 -7.28 18.17 -6.95
C GLU A 85 -5.92 17.86 -7.54
N LEU A 86 -5.79 17.94 -8.85
CA LEU A 86 -4.52 17.65 -9.50
C LEU A 86 -3.44 18.63 -9.08
N GLU A 87 -3.79 19.88 -8.87
CA GLU A 87 -2.83 20.88 -8.42
C GLU A 87 -2.35 20.63 -7.00
N ARG A 88 -3.18 19.98 -6.18
CA ARG A 88 -2.87 19.77 -4.77
C ARG A 88 -2.37 18.39 -4.47
N LEU A 89 -2.25 17.52 -5.49
CA LEU A 89 -1.74 16.17 -5.26
C LEU A 89 -0.26 16.22 -4.96
N VAL A 90 0.10 15.52 -3.88
CA VAL A 90 1.51 15.31 -3.57
C VAL A 90 2.01 14.23 -4.51
N PRO A 91 3.15 14.43 -5.19
CA PRO A 91 3.67 13.39 -6.07
C PRO A 91 3.87 12.08 -5.33
N PRO A 92 3.61 10.94 -5.98
CA PRO A 92 3.78 9.67 -5.31
C PRO A 92 5.24 9.37 -5.04
N ARG A 93 5.47 8.64 -3.97
CA ARG A 93 6.81 8.22 -3.62
C ARG A 93 7.13 6.94 -4.39
N VAL A 94 8.02 7.03 -5.37
CA VAL A 94 8.40 5.88 -6.18
C VAL A 94 9.58 5.20 -5.51
N LEU A 95 9.39 3.96 -5.10
CA LEU A 95 10.43 3.23 -4.39
C LEU A 95 11.30 2.45 -5.37
N SER A 96 12.61 2.49 -5.12
CA SER A 96 13.52 1.57 -5.81
C SER A 96 13.32 0.18 -5.20
N LEU A 97 13.92 -0.83 -5.82
CA LEU A 97 13.83 -2.18 -5.28
C LEU A 97 14.38 -2.24 -3.86
N GLU A 98 15.51 -1.57 -3.62
CA GLU A 98 16.10 -1.56 -2.31
C GLU A 98 15.20 -0.90 -1.27
N GLN A 99 14.62 0.23 -1.65
CA GLN A 99 13.71 0.92 -0.75
C GLN A 99 12.47 0.09 -0.47
N ALA A 100 11.96 -0.61 -1.49
CA ALA A 100 10.81 -1.47 -1.30
C ALA A 100 11.12 -2.62 -0.35
N LEU A 101 12.30 -3.19 -0.47
CA LEU A 101 12.71 -4.28 0.42
C LEU A 101 12.84 -3.80 1.85
N GLU A 102 13.33 -2.59 2.04
CA GLU A 102 13.43 -2.02 3.39
C GLU A 102 12.06 -1.70 3.97
N PHE A 103 11.14 -1.27 3.14
CA PHE A 103 9.80 -0.93 3.60
C PHE A 103 8.98 -2.18 3.91
N CYS A 104 9.24 -3.26 3.23
CA CYS A 104 8.42 -4.47 3.26
C CYS A 104 8.37 -5.07 4.67
N ALA A 105 7.15 -5.27 5.17
CA ALA A 105 6.97 -5.91 6.47
C ALA A 105 6.94 -7.42 6.32
N ALA A 106 6.87 -8.13 7.46
CA ALA A 106 6.94 -9.59 7.45
C ALA A 106 5.79 -10.25 6.68
N ASP A 107 4.63 -9.60 6.67
CA ASP A 107 3.46 -10.15 5.99
C ASP A 107 3.27 -9.55 4.60
N GLU A 108 4.32 -8.96 4.06
CA GLU A 108 4.26 -8.29 2.76
C GLU A 108 5.30 -8.88 1.82
N CYS A 109 5.09 -8.66 0.53
CA CYS A 109 5.97 -9.16 -0.51
C CYS A 109 6.32 -8.06 -1.49
N VAL A 110 7.52 -8.15 -2.05
CA VAL A 110 7.94 -7.25 -3.12
C VAL A 110 7.85 -7.98 -4.44
N GLU A 111 7.18 -7.39 -5.41
CA GLU A 111 7.13 -7.91 -6.78
C GLU A 111 7.95 -7.00 -7.66
N ALA A 112 8.95 -7.56 -8.31
CA ALA A 112 9.79 -6.78 -9.22
C ALA A 112 9.63 -7.30 -10.63
N THR A 113 9.31 -6.39 -11.54
CA THR A 113 9.25 -6.70 -12.96
C THR A 113 10.19 -5.75 -13.68
N PRO A 114 10.52 -6.02 -14.95
CA PRO A 114 11.37 -5.06 -15.66
C PRO A 114 10.78 -3.65 -15.72
N ALA A 115 9.46 -3.54 -15.61
CA ALA A 115 8.79 -2.25 -15.72
C ALA A 115 8.53 -1.57 -14.40
N ALA A 116 8.44 -2.31 -13.29
CA ALA A 116 7.98 -1.70 -12.04
C ALA A 116 8.33 -2.54 -10.83
N VAL A 117 8.37 -1.88 -9.69
CA VAL A 117 8.50 -2.53 -8.39
C VAL A 117 7.18 -2.28 -7.66
N ARG A 118 6.58 -3.34 -7.14
CA ARG A 118 5.33 -3.25 -6.41
C ARG A 118 5.43 -3.95 -5.08
N LEU A 119 4.64 -3.47 -4.14
CA LEU A 119 4.51 -4.12 -2.85
C LEU A 119 3.09 -4.66 -2.73
N ARG A 120 2.94 -5.81 -2.09
CA ARG A 120 1.62 -6.36 -1.85
C ARG A 120 1.63 -7.13 -0.54
N LYS A 121 0.43 -7.36 -0.01
CA LYS A 121 0.30 -8.26 1.13
C LYS A 121 0.48 -9.69 0.65
N ALA A 122 1.07 -10.52 1.51
CA ALA A 122 1.21 -11.94 1.18
C ALA A 122 -0.17 -12.58 1.02
N VAL A 123 -1.13 -12.19 1.85
CA VAL A 123 -2.50 -12.63 1.73
C VAL A 123 -3.29 -11.51 1.10
N LEU A 124 -3.77 -11.72 -0.13
CA LEU A 124 -4.42 -10.66 -0.90
C LEU A 124 -5.86 -10.42 -0.47
N ASP A 125 -6.56 -11.48 -0.04
CA ASP A 125 -7.95 -11.37 0.34
C ASP A 125 -8.10 -10.59 1.64
N GLY A 126 -8.82 -9.48 1.58
CA GLY A 126 -9.00 -8.61 2.75
C GLY A 126 -9.73 -9.30 3.89
N LYS A 127 -10.69 -10.15 3.57
CA LYS A 127 -11.42 -10.87 4.61
C LYS A 127 -10.53 -11.88 5.33
N GLU A 128 -9.67 -12.55 4.58
CA GLU A 128 -8.75 -13.50 5.16
C GLU A 128 -7.74 -12.79 6.04
N ARG A 129 -7.25 -11.63 5.59
CA ARG A 129 -6.34 -10.84 6.42
C ARG A 129 -6.99 -10.42 7.73
N ALA A 130 -8.26 -10.04 7.67
CA ALA A 130 -8.98 -9.64 8.86
C ALA A 130 -9.15 -10.81 9.82
N ARG A 131 -9.43 -12.01 9.30
CA ARG A 131 -9.53 -13.20 10.14
C ARG A 131 -8.21 -13.51 10.83
N GLN A 132 -7.11 -13.43 10.10
CA GLN A 132 -5.81 -13.69 10.69
C GLN A 132 -5.46 -12.69 11.77
N ARG A 133 -5.80 -11.42 11.53
CA ARG A 133 -5.56 -10.38 12.50
C ARG A 133 -6.36 -10.63 13.77
N ALA A 134 -7.63 -11.03 13.62
CA ALA A 134 -8.48 -11.34 14.76
C ALA A 134 -7.94 -12.53 15.56
N ARG A 135 -7.43 -13.54 14.86
CA ARG A 135 -6.86 -14.70 15.53
C ARG A 135 -5.63 -14.31 16.34
N ARG A 136 -4.78 -13.47 15.77
CA ARG A 136 -3.60 -13.00 16.49
C ARG A 136 -3.99 -12.22 17.74
N SER A 137 -5.01 -11.38 17.62
CA SER A 137 -5.47 -10.61 18.76
C SER A 137 -5.96 -11.48 19.89
N ARG A 138 -6.54 -12.63 19.55
CA ARG A 138 -7.02 -13.56 20.56
C ARG A 138 -5.94 -14.49 21.08
N GLY A 139 -4.72 -14.35 20.59
CA GLY A 139 -3.63 -15.22 21.00
C GLY A 139 -3.66 -16.60 20.39
N GLU A 140 -4.38 -16.76 19.30
CA GLU A 140 -4.46 -18.05 18.60
C GLU A 140 -3.45 -18.12 17.49
N ALA A 141 -2.46 -17.32 17.54
CA ALA A 141 -1.47 -17.24 16.50
C ALA A 141 -0.63 -18.50 16.54
N GLU A 142 -0.31 -18.95 15.44
CA GLU A 142 0.60 -19.93 15.31
C GLU A 142 0.61 -20.58 14.30
#